data_dd844595004dab01bd562ed9e49e718c
#
_entry.id   dd844595004dab01bd562ed9e49e718c
#
_cell.length_a   1.000
_cell.length_b   1.000
_cell.length_c   1.000
_cell.angle_alpha   90.00
_cell.angle_beta   90.00
_cell.angle_gamma   90.00
#
_symmetry.space_group_name_H-M   'P 1'
#
loop_
_entity.id
_entity.type
_entity.pdbx_description
1 polymer ?
#
loop_
_entity_poly.entity_id
_entity_poly.type
_entity_poly.pdbx_seq_one_letter_code
_entity_poly.pdbx_strand_id
1 'polypeptide(L)'
;MEVIDIVGYFGALIIGVVLGLIGGGGSILTVPILVYVLTINPVVATAYSLFIVGGTSLVGAFKNMQKKLVDFKTAIVFSIPAFISVYLTRKFVVPAIPDHIFTLFGFEVTKNIGIMLFFAIVMIAASISMIREKKTKNTESDIDAEPEFNYPLIIIEGIVVGLLTGIVGAGGGFLIIPALVLLAKLPMKKAVATSLLIIAVKSLIGFIGDIQNLDIEWPLLLIFTGISVIGIFLGIYLNRFIDGKKLKRAFGWFVLIMGIYIIGKEII
;
A
#
# COMPACT_ATOMS: atom_id res chain seq x y z
N MET A 1 -5.91 -28.62 3.86
CA MET A 1 -5.83 -27.20 4.26
C MET A 1 -5.43 -27.20 5.73
N GLU A 2 -4.29 -26.66 6.01
CA GLU A 2 -3.85 -26.48 7.39
C GLU A 2 -4.57 -25.28 8.02
N VAL A 3 -4.62 -25.23 9.36
CA VAL A 3 -5.26 -24.12 10.09
C VAL A 3 -4.62 -22.76 9.68
N ILE A 4 -3.34 -22.78 9.38
CA ILE A 4 -2.57 -21.62 8.89
C ILE A 4 -3.13 -21.06 7.59
N ASP A 5 -3.52 -21.94 6.65
CA ASP A 5 -4.10 -21.51 5.36
C ASP A 5 -5.43 -20.79 5.57
N ILE A 6 -6.28 -21.31 6.48
CA ILE A 6 -7.57 -20.70 6.80
C ILE A 6 -7.38 -19.30 7.40
N VAL A 7 -6.43 -19.15 8.33
CA VAL A 7 -6.11 -17.85 8.93
C VAL A 7 -5.55 -16.87 7.88
N GLY A 8 -4.70 -17.37 6.97
CA GLY A 8 -4.17 -16.59 5.84
C GLY A 8 -5.29 -16.08 4.92
N TYR A 9 -6.22 -16.95 4.52
CA TYR A 9 -7.35 -16.56 3.65
C TYR A 9 -8.32 -15.60 4.35
N PHE A 10 -8.53 -15.74 5.66
CA PHE A 10 -9.27 -14.76 6.44
C PHE A 10 -8.54 -13.41 6.45
N GLY A 11 -7.21 -13.44 6.55
CA GLY A 11 -6.35 -12.26 6.38
C GLY A 11 -6.53 -11.60 5.01
N ALA A 12 -6.62 -12.39 3.92
CA ALA A 12 -6.89 -11.87 2.58
C ALA A 12 -8.23 -11.12 2.50
N LEU A 13 -9.27 -11.67 3.13
CA LEU A 13 -10.58 -11.01 3.20
C LEU A 13 -10.47 -9.66 3.94
N ILE A 14 -9.78 -9.63 5.09
CA ILE A 14 -9.56 -8.39 5.86
C ILE A 14 -8.81 -7.35 5.03
N ILE A 15 -7.74 -7.75 4.32
CA ILE A 15 -6.98 -6.86 3.42
C ILE A 15 -7.93 -6.18 2.43
N GLY A 16 -8.78 -6.97 1.76
CA GLY A 16 -9.75 -6.44 0.81
C GLY A 16 -10.74 -5.49 1.46
N VAL A 17 -11.31 -5.84 2.62
CA VAL A 17 -12.25 -4.98 3.37
C VAL A 17 -11.58 -3.65 3.73
N VAL A 18 -10.37 -3.66 4.25
CA VAL A 18 -9.64 -2.44 4.64
C VAL A 18 -9.27 -1.60 3.42
N LEU A 19 -8.87 -2.23 2.29
CA LEU A 19 -8.67 -1.54 1.02
C LEU A 19 -9.95 -0.83 0.54
N GLY A 20 -11.09 -1.50 0.63
CA GLY A 20 -12.38 -0.93 0.25
C GLY A 20 -12.86 0.20 1.17
N LEU A 21 -12.56 0.12 2.47
CA LEU A 21 -12.93 1.11 3.47
C LEU A 21 -12.10 2.39 3.38
N ILE A 22 -10.76 2.24 3.32
CA ILE A 22 -9.79 3.35 3.48
C ILE A 22 -9.14 3.72 2.14
N GLY A 23 -9.34 2.92 1.09
CA GLY A 23 -8.59 3.04 -0.15
C GLY A 23 -7.23 2.33 -0.03
N GLY A 24 -6.13 3.04 -0.09
CA GLY A 24 -4.80 2.41 -0.06
C GLY A 24 -4.30 1.92 1.31
N GLY A 25 -5.01 2.20 2.41
CA GLY A 25 -4.53 1.84 3.77
C GLY A 25 -4.39 0.33 4.00
N GLY A 26 -5.28 -0.47 3.41
CA GLY A 26 -5.27 -1.94 3.59
C GLY A 26 -4.04 -2.65 3.01
N SER A 27 -3.34 -2.02 2.06
CA SER A 27 -2.15 -2.59 1.45
C SER A 27 -1.00 -2.84 2.44
N ILE A 28 -0.97 -2.10 3.54
CA ILE A 28 0.07 -2.22 4.57
C ILE A 28 -0.04 -3.52 5.37
N LEU A 29 -1.22 -4.18 5.35
CA LEU A 29 -1.45 -5.45 6.05
C LEU A 29 -0.95 -6.65 5.27
N THR A 30 -0.83 -6.54 3.95
CA THR A 30 -0.58 -7.69 3.08
C THR A 30 0.76 -8.33 3.39
N VAL A 31 1.83 -7.55 3.48
CA VAL A 31 3.18 -8.08 3.75
C VAL A 31 3.27 -8.77 5.11
N PRO A 32 2.81 -8.17 6.24
CA PRO A 32 2.82 -8.86 7.53
C PRO A 32 2.03 -10.17 7.54
N ILE A 33 0.88 -10.22 6.88
CA ILE A 33 0.09 -11.46 6.82
C ILE A 33 0.83 -12.54 6.03
N LEU A 34 1.42 -12.19 4.88
CA LEU A 34 2.19 -13.14 4.08
C LEU A 34 3.44 -13.64 4.82
N VAL A 35 4.16 -12.75 5.52
CA VAL A 35 5.41 -13.10 6.21
C VAL A 35 5.15 -13.84 7.51
N TYR A 36 4.27 -13.33 8.38
CA TYR A 36 4.14 -13.84 9.75
C TYR A 36 3.05 -14.86 9.95
N VAL A 37 2.04 -14.89 9.06
CA VAL A 37 0.97 -15.91 9.11
C VAL A 37 1.29 -17.05 8.15
N LEU A 38 1.63 -16.72 6.90
CA LEU A 38 1.91 -17.74 5.87
C LEU A 38 3.39 -18.11 5.77
N THR A 39 4.25 -17.52 6.61
CA THR A 39 5.70 -17.81 6.67
C THR A 39 6.44 -17.68 5.32
N ILE A 40 5.93 -16.82 4.42
CA ILE A 40 6.53 -16.55 3.13
C ILE A 40 7.75 -15.66 3.31
N ASN A 41 8.82 -15.96 2.56
CA ASN A 41 10.03 -15.12 2.56
C ASN A 41 9.69 -13.64 2.31
N PRO A 42 10.22 -12.69 3.08
CA PRO A 42 9.90 -11.26 2.96
C PRO A 42 10.05 -10.69 1.56
N VAL A 43 11.07 -11.07 0.79
CA VAL A 43 11.26 -10.61 -0.59
C VAL A 43 10.10 -11.08 -1.47
N VAL A 44 9.74 -12.37 -1.39
CA VAL A 44 8.62 -12.96 -2.13
C VAL A 44 7.28 -12.34 -1.66
N ALA A 45 7.10 -12.19 -0.35
CA ALA A 45 5.89 -11.59 0.24
C ALA A 45 5.67 -10.16 -0.24
N THR A 46 6.73 -9.35 -0.37
CA THR A 46 6.61 -8.00 -0.91
C THR A 46 6.22 -7.99 -2.39
N ALA A 47 6.70 -8.94 -3.20
CA ALA A 47 6.28 -9.09 -4.59
C ALA A 47 4.82 -9.56 -4.69
N TYR A 48 4.44 -10.60 -3.92
CA TYR A 48 3.06 -11.09 -3.88
C TYR A 48 2.08 -10.00 -3.42
N SER A 49 2.49 -9.19 -2.44
CA SER A 49 1.70 -8.05 -1.98
C SER A 49 1.41 -7.06 -3.11
N LEU A 50 2.37 -6.77 -4.00
CA LEU A 50 2.14 -5.90 -5.14
C LEU A 50 1.06 -6.45 -6.07
N PHE A 51 1.06 -7.76 -6.34
CA PHE A 51 0.04 -8.39 -7.19
C PHE A 51 -1.34 -8.37 -6.52
N ILE A 52 -1.43 -8.85 -5.26
CA ILE A 52 -2.68 -8.93 -4.51
C ILE A 52 -3.32 -7.54 -4.38
N VAL A 53 -2.54 -6.58 -3.92
CA VAL A 53 -3.00 -5.19 -3.72
C VAL A 53 -3.31 -4.53 -5.06
N GLY A 54 -2.49 -4.76 -6.09
CA GLY A 54 -2.70 -4.24 -7.43
C GLY A 54 -4.00 -4.76 -8.06
N GLY A 55 -4.20 -6.09 -8.05
CA GLY A 55 -5.39 -6.74 -8.57
C GLY A 55 -6.66 -6.35 -7.81
N THR A 56 -6.60 -6.37 -6.48
CA THR A 56 -7.72 -5.95 -5.63
C THR A 56 -8.08 -4.48 -5.84
N SER A 57 -7.07 -3.59 -5.88
CA SER A 57 -7.26 -2.16 -6.13
C SER A 57 -7.79 -1.86 -7.51
N LEU A 58 -7.46 -2.66 -8.54
CA LEU A 58 -7.98 -2.51 -9.89
C LEU A 58 -9.51 -2.68 -9.92
N VAL A 59 -10.01 -3.71 -9.23
CA VAL A 59 -11.47 -3.93 -9.10
C VAL A 59 -12.13 -2.80 -8.33
N GLY A 60 -11.51 -2.33 -7.24
CA GLY A 60 -11.99 -1.19 -6.48
C GLY A 60 -11.98 0.12 -7.26
N ALA A 61 -10.95 0.36 -8.06
CA ALA A 61 -10.84 1.51 -8.94
C ALA A 61 -11.94 1.49 -10.00
N PHE A 62 -12.17 0.34 -10.67
CA PHE A 62 -13.22 0.19 -11.65
C PHE A 62 -14.61 0.54 -11.09
N LYS A 63 -14.90 0.08 -9.85
CA LYS A 63 -16.15 0.42 -9.17
C LYS A 63 -16.30 1.91 -8.88
N ASN A 64 -15.19 2.57 -8.51
CA ASN A 64 -15.18 4.01 -8.26
C ASN A 64 -15.19 4.85 -9.55
N MET A 65 -14.64 4.33 -10.65
CA MET A 65 -14.77 4.94 -11.99
C MET A 65 -16.22 4.99 -12.44
N GLN A 66 -16.97 3.91 -12.25
CA GLN A 66 -18.41 3.88 -12.55
C GLN A 66 -19.20 4.95 -11.76
N LYS A 67 -18.72 5.29 -10.55
CA LYS A 67 -19.30 6.36 -9.72
C LYS A 67 -18.77 7.76 -10.04
N LYS A 68 -17.91 7.91 -11.07
CA LYS A 68 -17.27 9.17 -11.46
C LYS A 68 -16.47 9.84 -10.31
N LEU A 69 -15.90 9.04 -9.41
CA LEU A 69 -15.12 9.53 -8.27
C LEU A 69 -13.62 9.60 -8.55
N VAL A 70 -13.14 9.02 -9.63
CA VAL A 70 -11.71 8.98 -9.99
C VAL A 70 -11.35 10.25 -10.77
N ASP A 71 -10.31 10.95 -10.31
CA ASP A 71 -9.68 12.04 -11.04
C ASP A 71 -8.55 11.49 -11.92
N PHE A 72 -8.84 11.34 -13.21
CA PHE A 72 -7.91 10.74 -14.16
C PHE A 72 -6.68 11.61 -14.40
N LYS A 73 -6.82 12.95 -14.38
CA LYS A 73 -5.70 13.87 -14.60
C LYS A 73 -4.64 13.68 -13.52
N THR A 74 -5.05 13.73 -12.27
CA THR A 74 -4.17 13.49 -11.13
C THR A 74 -3.62 12.06 -11.12
N ALA A 75 -4.46 11.08 -11.45
CA ALA A 75 -4.03 9.69 -11.51
C ALA A 75 -2.89 9.49 -12.51
N ILE A 76 -2.98 10.03 -13.72
CA ILE A 76 -1.96 9.89 -14.77
C ILE A 76 -0.67 10.60 -14.37
N VAL A 77 -0.76 11.86 -13.93
CA VAL A 77 0.43 12.67 -13.57
C VAL A 77 1.22 12.02 -12.42
N PHE A 78 0.53 11.46 -11.43
CA PHE A 78 1.16 10.76 -10.31
C PHE A 78 1.67 9.37 -10.70
N SER A 79 0.89 8.62 -11.49
CA SER A 79 1.19 7.22 -11.81
C SER A 79 2.45 7.10 -12.66
N ILE A 80 2.69 7.96 -13.65
CA ILE A 80 3.83 7.84 -14.56
C ILE A 80 5.16 7.82 -13.82
N PRO A 81 5.53 8.81 -12.99
CA PRO A 81 6.78 8.74 -12.23
C PRO A 81 6.78 7.62 -11.20
N ALA A 82 5.64 7.33 -10.58
CA ALA A 82 5.54 6.29 -9.57
C ALA A 82 5.74 4.88 -10.14
N PHE A 83 5.16 4.54 -11.29
CA PHE A 83 5.35 3.21 -11.88
C PHE A 83 6.76 3.02 -12.44
N ILE A 84 7.36 4.05 -13.05
CA ILE A 84 8.76 3.98 -13.51
C ILE A 84 9.67 3.69 -12.31
N SER A 85 9.49 4.45 -11.23
CA SER A 85 10.27 4.30 -10.01
C SER A 85 10.08 2.92 -9.36
N VAL A 86 8.83 2.43 -9.21
CA VAL A 86 8.59 1.11 -8.61
C VAL A 86 9.15 -0.02 -9.48
N TYR A 87 9.00 0.06 -10.79
CA TYR A 87 9.52 -0.94 -11.71
C TYR A 87 11.06 -1.03 -11.65
N LEU A 88 11.74 0.12 -11.74
CA LEU A 88 13.19 0.17 -11.64
C LEU A 88 13.68 -0.33 -10.27
N THR A 89 12.97 0.03 -9.20
CA THR A 89 13.29 -0.44 -7.86
C THR A 89 13.18 -1.97 -7.76
N ARG A 90 12.10 -2.56 -8.28
CA ARG A 90 11.90 -4.01 -8.25
C ARG A 90 12.87 -4.77 -9.14
N LYS A 91 13.12 -4.26 -10.34
CA LYS A 91 13.97 -4.93 -11.31
C LYS A 91 15.47 -4.85 -10.96
N PHE A 92 15.91 -3.74 -10.39
CA PHE A 92 17.33 -3.47 -10.20
C PHE A 92 17.74 -3.28 -8.74
N VAL A 93 16.97 -2.51 -7.95
CA VAL A 93 17.38 -2.16 -6.58
C VAL A 93 17.18 -3.34 -5.62
N VAL A 94 16.01 -3.95 -5.62
CA VAL A 94 15.72 -5.07 -4.70
C VAL A 94 16.62 -6.30 -4.96
N PRO A 95 16.87 -6.74 -6.20
CA PRO A 95 17.84 -7.82 -6.45
C PRO A 95 19.27 -7.46 -6.09
N ALA A 96 19.67 -6.18 -6.23
CA ALA A 96 21.02 -5.72 -5.91
C ALA A 96 21.31 -5.61 -4.41
N ILE A 97 20.31 -5.68 -3.53
CA ILE A 97 20.53 -5.72 -2.08
C ILE A 97 21.25 -7.02 -1.73
N PRO A 98 22.44 -6.98 -1.11
CA PRO A 98 23.18 -8.18 -0.74
C PRO A 98 22.43 -8.98 0.33
N ASP A 99 22.62 -10.30 0.34
CA ASP A 99 21.98 -11.18 1.34
C ASP A 99 22.40 -10.87 2.76
N HIS A 100 23.67 -10.43 2.95
CA HIS A 100 24.21 -9.85 4.17
C HIS A 100 24.47 -8.37 3.95
N ILE A 101 23.81 -7.50 4.74
CA ILE A 101 23.91 -6.04 4.61
C ILE A 101 25.05 -5.53 5.51
N PHE A 102 24.96 -5.80 6.82
CA PHE A 102 25.98 -5.47 7.82
C PHE A 102 25.74 -6.24 9.12
N THR A 103 26.79 -6.28 9.96
CA THR A 103 26.69 -6.82 11.33
C THR A 103 26.87 -5.69 12.33
N LEU A 104 25.95 -5.54 13.27
CA LEU A 104 25.99 -4.52 14.31
C LEU A 104 25.90 -5.19 15.69
N PHE A 105 26.90 -5.02 16.54
CA PHE A 105 26.97 -5.63 17.89
C PHE A 105 26.73 -7.15 17.93
N GLY A 106 27.16 -7.88 16.89
CA GLY A 106 26.93 -9.34 16.78
C GLY A 106 25.59 -9.74 16.18
N PHE A 107 24.71 -8.78 15.84
CA PHE A 107 23.46 -9.00 15.15
C PHE A 107 23.66 -8.86 13.63
N GLU A 108 23.39 -9.93 12.89
CA GLU A 108 23.52 -9.94 11.43
C GLU A 108 22.24 -9.41 10.78
N VAL A 109 22.35 -8.27 10.08
CA VAL A 109 21.25 -7.72 9.30
C VAL A 109 21.30 -8.30 7.88
N THR A 110 20.43 -9.27 7.65
CA THR A 110 20.23 -9.88 6.33
C THR A 110 19.29 -9.03 5.47
N LYS A 111 19.24 -9.30 4.16
CA LYS A 111 18.31 -8.67 3.21
C LYS A 111 16.85 -8.74 3.70
N ASN A 112 16.41 -9.90 4.18
CA ASN A 112 15.04 -10.10 4.66
C ASN A 112 14.75 -9.22 5.87
N ILE A 113 15.63 -9.24 6.88
CA ILE A 113 15.52 -8.40 8.08
C ILE A 113 15.55 -6.92 7.69
N GLY A 114 16.47 -6.53 6.80
CA GLY A 114 16.58 -5.14 6.33
C GLY A 114 15.31 -4.62 5.66
N ILE A 115 14.68 -5.42 4.80
CA ILE A 115 13.40 -5.08 4.16
C ILE A 115 12.29 -4.94 5.19
N MET A 116 12.20 -5.87 6.17
CA MET A 116 11.16 -5.84 7.19
C MET A 116 11.35 -4.67 8.17
N LEU A 117 12.57 -4.37 8.59
CA LEU A 117 12.86 -3.20 9.42
C LEU A 117 12.55 -1.89 8.69
N PHE A 118 12.97 -1.78 7.42
CA PHE A 118 12.63 -0.62 6.59
C PHE A 118 11.11 -0.46 6.45
N PHE A 119 10.40 -1.56 6.21
CA PHE A 119 8.94 -1.58 6.17
C PHE A 119 8.33 -1.08 7.48
N ALA A 120 8.81 -1.57 8.62
CA ALA A 120 8.32 -1.16 9.94
C ALA A 120 8.54 0.34 10.21
N ILE A 121 9.70 0.89 9.82
CA ILE A 121 9.98 2.33 9.92
C ILE A 121 8.99 3.14 9.09
N VAL A 122 8.75 2.73 7.83
CA VAL A 122 7.77 3.38 6.94
C VAL A 122 6.35 3.28 7.52
N MET A 123 5.98 2.12 8.11
CA MET A 123 4.71 1.94 8.82
C MET A 123 4.56 2.92 9.99
N ILE A 124 5.56 3.07 10.84
CA ILE A 124 5.53 3.99 11.98
C ILE A 124 5.40 5.43 11.51
N ALA A 125 6.17 5.84 10.51
CA ALA A 125 6.06 7.18 9.94
C ALA A 125 4.66 7.46 9.37
N ALA A 126 4.08 6.49 8.64
CA ALA A 126 2.74 6.58 8.11
C ALA A 126 1.67 6.65 9.22
N SER A 127 1.80 5.82 10.27
CA SER A 127 0.87 5.79 11.40
C SER A 127 0.82 7.13 12.12
N ILE A 128 1.96 7.75 12.36
CA ILE A 128 2.04 9.09 12.97
C ILE A 128 1.29 10.12 12.12
N SER A 129 1.46 10.08 10.80
CA SER A 129 0.75 10.94 9.86
C SER A 129 -0.77 10.71 9.86
N MET A 130 -1.22 9.47 10.09
CA MET A 130 -2.64 9.10 10.15
C MET A 130 -3.28 9.47 11.48
N ILE A 131 -2.55 9.36 12.60
CA ILE A 131 -3.03 9.68 13.96
C ILE A 131 -3.04 11.18 14.20
N ARG A 132 -2.00 11.89 13.73
CA ARG A 132 -1.93 13.36 13.85
C ARG A 132 -2.90 14.01 12.86
N GLU A 133 -4.06 14.44 13.35
CA GLU A 133 -4.89 15.39 12.60
C GLU A 133 -4.18 16.74 12.50
N LYS A 134 -3.63 17.10 11.35
CA LYS A 134 -3.53 18.51 11.03
C LYS A 134 -4.96 19.03 10.91
N LYS A 135 -5.35 19.98 11.77
CA LYS A 135 -6.55 20.81 11.58
C LYS A 135 -6.40 21.53 10.23
N THR A 136 -6.74 20.87 9.16
CA THR A 136 -7.00 21.57 7.90
C THR A 136 -8.29 22.33 8.21
N LYS A 137 -8.21 23.65 8.26
CA LYS A 137 -9.40 24.51 8.22
C LYS A 137 -10.10 24.12 6.92
N ASN A 138 -11.15 23.32 7.04
CA ASN A 138 -12.11 23.16 5.98
C ASN A 138 -12.82 24.51 5.85
N THR A 139 -12.31 25.34 4.99
CA THR A 139 -13.11 26.41 4.42
C THR A 139 -14.01 25.68 3.41
N GLU A 140 -15.26 25.50 3.77
CA GLU A 140 -16.32 24.97 2.90
C GLU A 140 -16.55 25.81 1.65
N SER A 141 -15.77 26.90 1.48
CA SER A 141 -15.87 27.89 0.40
C SER A 141 -15.01 27.60 -0.84
N ASP A 142 -14.20 26.53 -0.87
CA ASP A 142 -13.32 26.26 -2.02
C ASP A 142 -13.81 25.08 -2.90
N ILE A 143 -15.13 24.92 -3.06
CA ILE A 143 -15.68 23.88 -3.94
C ILE A 143 -15.42 24.18 -5.42
N ASP A 144 -15.15 25.44 -5.77
CA ASP A 144 -14.99 25.90 -7.17
C ASP A 144 -13.56 26.37 -7.51
N ALA A 145 -12.59 26.29 -6.60
CA ALA A 145 -11.22 26.59 -6.95
C ALA A 145 -10.63 25.47 -7.81
N GLU A 146 -10.25 25.77 -9.05
CA GLU A 146 -9.46 24.86 -9.87
C GLU A 146 -8.18 24.48 -9.09
N PRO A 147 -7.89 23.18 -8.91
CA PRO A 147 -6.72 22.76 -8.15
C PRO A 147 -5.46 23.30 -8.85
N GLU A 148 -4.72 24.18 -8.17
CA GLU A 148 -3.38 24.57 -8.63
C GLU A 148 -2.46 23.36 -8.52
N PHE A 149 -2.26 22.68 -9.66
CA PHE A 149 -1.38 21.52 -9.75
C PHE A 149 0.08 21.94 -9.67
N ASN A 150 0.73 21.69 -8.57
CA ASN A 150 2.19 21.79 -8.49
C ASN A 150 2.81 20.52 -9.10
N TYR A 151 2.88 20.47 -10.45
CA TYR A 151 3.39 19.32 -11.19
C TYR A 151 4.77 18.84 -10.73
N PRO A 152 5.79 19.70 -10.51
CA PRO A 152 7.10 19.26 -10.03
C PRO A 152 7.01 18.49 -8.70
N LEU A 153 6.21 18.98 -7.77
CA LEU A 153 6.07 18.36 -6.46
C LEU A 153 5.37 16.98 -6.56
N ILE A 154 4.32 16.87 -7.39
CA ILE A 154 3.60 15.61 -7.64
C ILE A 154 4.52 14.57 -8.29
N ILE A 155 5.39 15.00 -9.22
CA ILE A 155 6.37 14.11 -9.87
C ILE A 155 7.40 13.60 -8.86
N ILE A 156 8.01 14.48 -8.07
CA ILE A 156 8.99 14.10 -7.04
C ILE A 156 8.36 13.13 -6.05
N GLU A 157 7.15 13.41 -5.60
CA GLU A 157 6.43 12.54 -4.68
C GLU A 157 6.09 11.19 -5.30
N GLY A 158 5.69 11.16 -6.58
CA GLY A 158 5.49 9.93 -7.32
C GLY A 158 6.75 9.06 -7.35
N ILE A 159 7.92 9.66 -7.60
CA ILE A 159 9.22 8.97 -7.59
C ILE A 159 9.51 8.41 -6.18
N VAL A 160 9.40 9.24 -5.15
CA VAL A 160 9.68 8.83 -3.75
C VAL A 160 8.73 7.72 -3.31
N VAL A 161 7.42 7.88 -3.56
CA VAL A 161 6.43 6.85 -3.23
C VAL A 161 6.68 5.57 -4.02
N GLY A 162 7.05 5.67 -5.30
CA GLY A 162 7.39 4.52 -6.13
C GLY A 162 8.59 3.75 -5.57
N LEU A 163 9.66 4.44 -5.19
CA LEU A 163 10.86 3.84 -4.61
C LEU A 163 10.55 3.15 -3.27
N LEU A 164 9.92 3.88 -2.33
CA LEU A 164 9.57 3.33 -1.02
C LEU A 164 8.66 2.10 -1.15
N THR A 165 7.64 2.20 -1.98
CA THR A 165 6.69 1.10 -2.16
C THR A 165 7.24 -0.04 -3.01
N GLY A 166 8.23 0.25 -3.86
CA GLY A 166 9.01 -0.76 -4.57
C GLY A 166 9.78 -1.65 -3.61
N ILE A 167 10.47 -1.09 -2.62
CA ILE A 167 11.21 -1.87 -1.61
C ILE A 167 10.22 -2.62 -0.70
N VAL A 168 9.23 -1.91 -0.18
CA VAL A 168 8.31 -2.40 0.86
C VAL A 168 7.24 -3.36 0.32
N GLY A 169 6.86 -3.24 -0.95
CA GLY A 169 5.78 -4.06 -1.54
C GLY A 169 4.36 -3.71 -1.06
N ALA A 170 4.17 -2.68 -0.26
CA ALA A 170 2.89 -2.38 0.39
C ALA A 170 1.89 -1.60 -0.47
N GLY A 171 2.02 -1.55 -1.79
CA GLY A 171 1.12 -0.80 -2.67
C GLY A 171 1.09 0.72 -2.46
N GLY A 172 1.52 1.22 -1.29
CA GLY A 172 1.76 2.63 -0.96
C GLY A 172 0.55 3.55 -0.86
N GLY A 173 -0.65 3.00 -0.80
CA GLY A 173 -1.85 3.83 -0.74
C GLY A 173 -1.93 4.72 0.49
N PHE A 174 -1.33 4.30 1.59
CA PHE A 174 -1.22 5.08 2.83
C PHE A 174 -0.32 6.33 2.68
N LEU A 175 0.58 6.35 1.69
CA LEU A 175 1.38 7.52 1.31
C LEU A 175 0.67 8.36 0.24
N ILE A 176 0.03 7.71 -0.72
CA ILE A 176 -0.63 8.37 -1.85
C ILE A 176 -1.84 9.22 -1.40
N ILE A 177 -2.68 8.72 -0.49
CA ILE A 177 -3.89 9.45 -0.08
C ILE A 177 -3.57 10.81 0.56
N PRO A 178 -2.66 10.91 1.56
CA PRO A 178 -2.23 12.21 2.07
C PRO A 178 -1.69 13.15 0.99
N ALA A 179 -0.92 12.61 0.06
CA ALA A 179 -0.39 13.31 -1.08
C ALA A 179 -1.48 13.95 -1.94
N LEU A 180 -2.43 13.15 -2.37
CA LEU A 180 -3.55 13.61 -3.19
C LEU A 180 -4.43 14.65 -2.49
N VAL A 181 -4.60 14.53 -1.16
CA VAL A 181 -5.38 15.49 -0.38
C VAL A 181 -4.62 16.80 -0.15
N LEU A 182 -3.31 16.74 0.15
CA LEU A 182 -2.53 17.92 0.54
C LEU A 182 -1.96 18.66 -0.67
N LEU A 183 -1.51 17.94 -1.70
CA LEU A 183 -0.81 18.53 -2.85
C LEU A 183 -1.73 18.70 -4.05
N ALA A 184 -2.55 17.71 -4.38
CA ALA A 184 -3.52 17.81 -5.45
C ALA A 184 -4.86 18.41 -4.98
N LYS A 185 -4.99 18.75 -3.67
CA LYS A 185 -6.19 19.34 -3.04
C LYS A 185 -7.48 18.57 -3.34
N LEU A 186 -7.38 17.26 -3.60
CA LEU A 186 -8.56 16.45 -3.89
C LEU A 186 -9.40 16.23 -2.63
N PRO A 187 -10.74 16.31 -2.74
CA PRO A 187 -11.63 15.89 -1.67
C PRO A 187 -11.35 14.43 -1.27
N MET A 188 -11.44 14.10 0.02
CA MET A 188 -11.05 12.79 0.55
C MET A 188 -11.66 11.60 -0.21
N LYS A 189 -12.94 11.67 -0.60
CA LYS A 189 -13.61 10.61 -1.36
C LYS A 189 -13.00 10.42 -2.76
N LYS A 190 -12.66 11.52 -3.44
CA LYS A 190 -11.97 11.48 -4.74
C LYS A 190 -10.53 11.00 -4.58
N ALA A 191 -9.82 11.44 -3.54
CA ALA A 191 -8.45 11.02 -3.26
C ALA A 191 -8.38 9.50 -3.01
N VAL A 192 -9.30 8.92 -2.23
CA VAL A 192 -9.43 7.48 -2.01
C VAL A 192 -9.70 6.73 -3.31
N ALA A 193 -10.65 7.20 -4.12
CA ALA A 193 -10.99 6.57 -5.39
C ALA A 193 -9.83 6.63 -6.40
N THR A 194 -9.17 7.78 -6.49
CA THR A 194 -8.02 8.01 -7.38
C THR A 194 -6.79 7.21 -6.94
N SER A 195 -6.56 7.11 -5.63
CA SER A 195 -5.45 6.31 -5.09
C SER A 195 -5.54 4.84 -5.46
N LEU A 196 -6.76 4.26 -5.47
CA LEU A 196 -6.94 2.86 -5.89
C LEU A 196 -6.51 2.63 -7.34
N LEU A 197 -6.78 3.57 -8.25
CA LEU A 197 -6.31 3.48 -9.64
C LEU A 197 -4.78 3.59 -9.71
N ILE A 198 -4.18 4.55 -9.02
CA ILE A 198 -2.72 4.72 -8.97
C ILE A 198 -2.06 3.46 -8.41
N ILE A 199 -2.59 2.90 -7.31
CA ILE A 199 -2.09 1.69 -6.69
C ILE A 199 -2.19 0.50 -7.65
N ALA A 200 -3.34 0.34 -8.32
CA ALA A 200 -3.54 -0.75 -9.27
C ALA A 200 -2.47 -0.74 -10.36
N VAL A 201 -2.32 0.40 -11.04
CA VAL A 201 -1.39 0.53 -12.16
C VAL A 201 0.06 0.32 -11.70
N LYS A 202 0.51 1.07 -10.68
CA LYS A 202 1.91 1.00 -10.27
C LYS A 202 2.28 -0.33 -9.63
N SER A 203 1.37 -0.96 -8.86
CA SER A 203 1.67 -2.20 -8.17
C SER A 203 1.72 -3.39 -9.13
N LEU A 204 0.81 -3.47 -10.10
CA LEU A 204 0.88 -4.50 -11.13
C LEU A 204 2.12 -4.35 -12.02
N ILE A 205 2.50 -3.11 -12.38
CA ILE A 205 3.73 -2.86 -13.13
C ILE A 205 4.97 -3.18 -12.27
N GLY A 206 4.95 -2.85 -10.98
CA GLY A 206 6.01 -3.22 -10.05
C GLY A 206 6.19 -4.74 -9.96
N PHE A 207 5.11 -5.49 -9.87
CA PHE A 207 5.13 -6.95 -9.87
C PHE A 207 5.75 -7.54 -11.14
N ILE A 208 5.53 -6.94 -12.32
CA ILE A 208 6.18 -7.38 -13.56
C ILE A 208 7.72 -7.35 -13.44
N GLY A 209 8.27 -6.42 -12.66
CA GLY A 209 9.71 -6.36 -12.38
C GLY A 209 10.24 -7.56 -11.59
N ASP A 210 9.39 -8.25 -10.83
CA ASP A 210 9.75 -9.42 -10.01
C ASP A 210 9.61 -10.76 -10.75
N ILE A 211 8.75 -10.85 -11.78
CA ILE A 211 8.41 -12.11 -12.48
C ILE A 211 9.66 -12.86 -13.00
N GLN A 212 10.69 -12.12 -13.41
CA GLN A 212 11.92 -12.72 -13.94
C GLN A 212 12.88 -13.20 -12.85
N ASN A 213 12.69 -12.75 -11.61
CA ASN A 213 13.64 -12.95 -10.52
C ASN A 213 13.11 -13.89 -9.42
N LEU A 214 11.82 -14.27 -9.47
CA LEU A 214 11.18 -15.05 -8.41
C LEU A 214 10.35 -16.20 -9.00
N ASP A 215 10.38 -17.33 -8.32
CA ASP A 215 9.45 -18.44 -8.57
C ASP A 215 8.10 -18.10 -7.94
N ILE A 216 7.05 -18.02 -8.77
CA ILE A 216 5.74 -17.52 -8.36
C ILE A 216 4.77 -18.68 -8.18
N GLU A 217 4.20 -18.81 -6.97
CA GLU A 217 3.12 -19.74 -6.67
C GLU A 217 1.76 -19.16 -7.11
N TRP A 218 1.48 -19.28 -8.41
CA TRP A 218 0.26 -18.72 -9.01
C TRP A 218 -1.06 -19.14 -8.34
N PRO A 219 -1.25 -20.44 -7.93
CA PRO A 219 -2.49 -20.85 -7.28
C PRO A 219 -2.74 -20.07 -5.99
N LEU A 220 -1.74 -19.97 -5.11
CA LEU A 220 -1.83 -19.19 -3.88
C LEU A 220 -2.17 -17.73 -4.16
N LEU A 221 -1.44 -17.13 -5.09
CA LEU A 221 -1.55 -15.72 -5.43
C LEU A 221 -2.93 -15.36 -5.98
N LEU A 222 -3.47 -16.20 -6.87
CA LEU A 222 -4.79 -15.99 -7.46
C LEU A 222 -5.93 -16.21 -6.46
N ILE A 223 -5.86 -17.26 -5.63
CA ILE A 223 -6.87 -17.52 -4.58
C ILE A 223 -6.88 -16.37 -3.58
N PHE A 224 -5.72 -15.96 -3.10
CA PHE A 224 -5.58 -14.88 -2.13
C PHE A 224 -6.13 -13.55 -2.69
N THR A 225 -5.80 -13.24 -3.94
CA THR A 225 -6.33 -12.06 -4.65
C THR A 225 -7.84 -12.16 -4.83
N GLY A 226 -8.36 -13.31 -5.21
CA GLY A 226 -9.81 -13.53 -5.38
C GLY A 226 -10.58 -13.27 -4.08
N ILE A 227 -10.09 -13.77 -2.94
CA ILE A 227 -10.68 -13.53 -1.63
C ILE A 227 -10.59 -12.04 -1.25
N SER A 228 -9.46 -11.39 -1.52
CA SER A 228 -9.29 -9.95 -1.29
C SER A 228 -10.25 -9.12 -2.15
N VAL A 229 -10.54 -9.56 -3.38
CA VAL A 229 -11.55 -8.91 -4.25
C VAL A 229 -12.95 -9.03 -3.65
N ILE A 230 -13.32 -10.15 -3.05
CA ILE A 230 -14.58 -10.25 -2.31
C ILE A 230 -14.58 -9.25 -1.15
N GLY A 231 -13.49 -9.19 -0.42
CA GLY A 231 -13.31 -8.25 0.69
C GLY A 231 -13.47 -6.78 0.28
N ILE A 232 -12.94 -6.35 -0.87
CA ILE A 232 -13.02 -4.94 -1.28
C ILE A 232 -14.46 -4.50 -1.56
N PHE A 233 -15.31 -5.38 -2.09
CA PHE A 233 -16.73 -5.08 -2.25
C PHE A 233 -17.43 -4.86 -0.90
N LEU A 234 -17.14 -5.71 0.08
CA LEU A 234 -17.63 -5.55 1.45
C LEU A 234 -17.13 -4.23 2.06
N GLY A 235 -15.85 -3.90 1.88
CA GLY A 235 -15.24 -2.66 2.34
C GLY A 235 -15.89 -1.42 1.73
N ILE A 236 -16.10 -1.39 0.41
CA ILE A 236 -16.78 -0.29 -0.30
C ILE A 236 -18.24 -0.15 0.16
N TYR A 237 -18.90 -1.25 0.49
CA TYR A 237 -20.26 -1.22 1.03
C TYR A 237 -20.28 -0.64 2.45
N LEU A 238 -19.40 -1.12 3.32
CA LEU A 238 -19.29 -0.66 4.71
C LEU A 238 -18.83 0.81 4.83
N ASN A 239 -18.06 1.31 3.87
CA ASN A 239 -17.60 2.70 3.83
C ASN A 239 -18.75 3.72 3.88
N ARG A 240 -19.97 3.32 3.49
CA ARG A 240 -21.16 4.18 3.55
C ARG A 240 -21.63 4.47 4.97
N PHE A 241 -21.31 3.58 5.91
CA PHE A 241 -21.82 3.60 7.29
C PHE A 241 -20.76 4.07 8.30
N ILE A 242 -19.48 4.13 7.92
CA ILE A 242 -18.37 4.41 8.84
C ILE A 242 -17.80 5.79 8.53
N ASP A 243 -17.59 6.58 9.59
CA ASP A 243 -16.90 7.86 9.50
C ASP A 243 -15.42 7.62 9.13
N GLY A 244 -15.02 8.09 7.96
CA GLY A 244 -13.67 7.93 7.45
C GLY A 244 -12.56 8.48 8.36
N LYS A 245 -12.85 9.52 9.16
CA LYS A 245 -11.89 10.09 10.13
C LYS A 245 -11.62 9.13 11.28
N LYS A 246 -12.67 8.54 11.85
CA LYS A 246 -12.55 7.54 12.94
C LYS A 246 -11.81 6.30 12.46
N LEU A 247 -12.18 5.81 11.27
CA LEU A 247 -11.54 4.65 10.65
C LEU A 247 -10.05 4.90 10.37
N LYS A 248 -9.69 6.07 9.81
CA LYS A 248 -8.30 6.44 9.57
C LYS A 248 -7.47 6.44 10.86
N ARG A 249 -8.01 7.00 11.95
CA ARG A 249 -7.32 7.05 13.25
C ARG A 249 -7.15 5.66 13.87
N ALA A 250 -8.20 4.84 13.87
CA ALA A 250 -8.16 3.47 14.38
C ALA A 250 -7.14 2.62 13.59
N PHE A 251 -7.13 2.76 12.27
CA PHE A 251 -6.16 2.09 11.42
C PHE A 251 -4.73 2.60 11.65
N GLY A 252 -4.53 3.91 11.87
CA GLY A 252 -3.23 4.48 12.24
C GLY A 252 -2.66 3.85 13.51
N TRP A 253 -3.46 3.68 14.57
CA TRP A 253 -3.04 2.98 15.78
C TRP A 253 -2.69 1.51 15.53
N PHE A 254 -3.51 0.80 14.74
CA PHE A 254 -3.23 -0.58 14.37
C PHE A 254 -1.88 -0.69 13.63
N VAL A 255 -1.62 0.18 12.65
CA VAL A 255 -0.36 0.22 11.89
C VAL A 255 0.84 0.53 12.79
N LEU A 256 0.67 1.41 13.79
CA LEU A 256 1.71 1.72 14.77
C LEU A 256 2.09 0.47 15.60
N ILE A 257 1.08 -0.21 16.13
CA ILE A 257 1.29 -1.43 16.92
C ILE A 257 1.98 -2.50 16.08
N MET A 258 1.54 -2.71 14.84
CA MET A 258 2.16 -3.67 13.94
C MET A 258 3.61 -3.30 13.58
N GLY A 259 3.90 -2.01 13.33
CA GLY A 259 5.26 -1.55 13.07
C GLY A 259 6.20 -1.82 14.25
N ILE A 260 5.74 -1.56 15.49
CA ILE A 260 6.50 -1.86 16.71
C ILE A 260 6.69 -3.37 16.88
N TYR A 261 5.63 -4.17 16.62
CA TYR A 261 5.69 -5.63 16.68
C TYR A 261 6.73 -6.20 15.71
N ILE A 262 6.77 -5.70 14.46
CA ILE A 262 7.74 -6.13 13.46
C ILE A 262 9.16 -5.84 13.92
N ILE A 263 9.44 -4.62 14.41
CA ILE A 263 10.76 -4.26 14.93
C ILE A 263 11.16 -5.20 16.06
N GLY A 264 10.26 -5.45 17.03
CA GLY A 264 10.53 -6.36 18.13
C GLY A 264 10.84 -7.77 17.65
N LYS A 265 10.07 -8.30 16.68
CA LYS A 265 10.24 -9.67 16.16
C LYS A 265 11.50 -9.85 15.31
N GLU A 266 11.93 -8.82 14.60
CA GLU A 266 13.12 -8.90 13.75
C GLU A 266 14.43 -8.68 14.52
N ILE A 267 14.38 -8.05 15.72
CA ILE A 267 15.57 -7.75 16.53
C ILE A 267 15.79 -8.81 17.62
N ILE A 268 14.70 -9.46 18.12
CA ILE A 268 14.73 -10.52 19.14
C ILE A 268 14.74 -11.89 18.49
#